data_390b21f09d0c5de0328ced957e3e9b13
#
_entry.id   390b21f09d0c5de0328ced957e3e9b13
#
_cell.length_a   1.000
_cell.length_b   1.000
_cell.length_c   1.000
_cell.angle_alpha   90.00
_cell.angle_beta   90.00
_cell.angle_gamma   90.00
#
_symmetry.space_group_name_H-M   'P 1'
#
loop_
_entity.id
_entity.type
_entity.pdbx_description
1 polymer ?
#
loop_
_entity_poly.entity_id
_entity_poly.type
_entity_poly.pdbx_seq_one_letter_code
_entity_poly.pdbx_strand_id
1 'polypeptide(L)'
;MNGPALDTLLATHGPVLPVVLPLLAGALLLLLESARSQALQRWVPWVSATATFALLALAALLLRQASGGEVQAYLVGNWPAPFGISLALDRLGALMVLLTAAVACTALVYALGGMAARGLHFHALFQFQLMGLNGAFLTADLFNLFVFFEVLLAASYGLLLHGRGAGQRQRLQAAVHYVTFNLAGSSLFLIALGLLYGVTGTLNMADLAHKLPVLPPGDVRLAQVAALLLLTVFAVKAALLPLYFWLPDTYAAASAPVGALFAIMTKVGVYAVLRVTTLVFGAEVAAPFLSLLALATLALAAVGALAATRLRGLVAYLVVASAGTLLLAAGLGSEGTLAAGLFYLINSTLVAAAWFLLADRIAAARGGSDLLQPRPLGGGWALPGAAFCVAAVAVAGVPPLAGFMGKALLLQAAGPLPMGPWVVAGVLASSLAVMVALARAGSVIFWKSAQVGAAAPDASPAHATALAGVLAAVLALAAAAGPISAYTGAAAGQLLQRQGYIDAVLGARPAPAAWDVRKEMRERGDAK
;
A
#
# COMPACT_ATOMS: atom_id res chain seq x y z
N MET A 1 -30.19 -6.58 4.76
CA MET A 1 -29.77 -7.55 5.79
C MET A 1 -30.00 -6.91 7.14
N ASN A 2 -30.71 -7.59 8.06
CA ASN A 2 -30.95 -7.08 9.41
C ASN A 2 -29.59 -6.97 10.14
N GLY A 3 -29.39 -5.92 10.95
CA GLY A 3 -28.14 -5.64 11.64
C GLY A 3 -27.45 -6.87 12.29
N PRO A 4 -28.16 -7.75 13.02
CA PRO A 4 -27.56 -8.91 13.65
C PRO A 4 -26.94 -9.95 12.66
N ALA A 5 -27.48 -10.09 11.46
CA ALA A 5 -26.94 -11.02 10.47
C ALA A 5 -25.61 -10.49 9.85
N LEU A 6 -25.48 -9.18 9.66
CA LEU A 6 -24.25 -8.56 9.17
C LEU A 6 -23.15 -8.64 10.23
N ASP A 7 -23.48 -8.34 11.48
CA ASP A 7 -22.52 -8.41 12.59
C ASP A 7 -21.99 -9.83 12.80
N THR A 8 -22.85 -10.85 12.70
CA THR A 8 -22.45 -12.26 12.74
C THR A 8 -21.53 -12.62 11.56
N LEU A 9 -21.85 -12.18 10.35
CA LEU A 9 -21.04 -12.44 9.16
C LEU A 9 -19.66 -11.79 9.28
N LEU A 10 -19.58 -10.55 9.75
CA LEU A 10 -18.32 -9.85 9.97
C LEU A 10 -17.51 -10.48 11.11
N ALA A 11 -18.17 -10.89 12.20
CA ALA A 11 -17.52 -11.58 13.30
C ALA A 11 -16.93 -12.94 12.87
N THR A 12 -17.60 -13.66 11.97
CA THR A 12 -17.16 -14.99 11.55
C THR A 12 -16.19 -14.95 10.36
N HIS A 13 -16.46 -14.10 9.36
CA HIS A 13 -15.74 -14.10 8.08
C HIS A 13 -15.05 -12.78 7.75
N GLY A 14 -15.03 -11.80 8.66
CA GLY A 14 -14.45 -10.48 8.43
C GLY A 14 -13.07 -10.51 7.76
N PRO A 15 -12.08 -11.26 8.27
CA PRO A 15 -10.73 -11.24 7.73
C PRO A 15 -10.59 -11.80 6.29
N VAL A 16 -11.49 -12.70 5.85
CA VAL A 16 -11.37 -13.30 4.52
C VAL A 16 -12.12 -12.53 3.43
N LEU A 17 -13.17 -11.79 3.79
CA LEU A 17 -14.01 -11.06 2.82
C LEU A 17 -13.25 -10.07 1.93
N PRO A 18 -12.26 -9.27 2.42
CA PRO A 18 -11.48 -8.37 1.56
C PRO A 18 -10.62 -9.07 0.52
N VAL A 19 -10.36 -10.37 0.68
CA VAL A 19 -9.61 -11.21 -0.26
C VAL A 19 -10.57 -11.86 -1.25
N VAL A 20 -11.65 -12.46 -0.76
CA VAL A 20 -12.60 -13.22 -1.57
C VAL A 20 -13.43 -12.33 -2.49
N LEU A 21 -13.85 -11.14 -2.03
CA LEU A 21 -14.63 -10.21 -2.84
C LEU A 21 -13.91 -9.80 -4.13
N PRO A 22 -12.66 -9.29 -4.11
CA PRO A 22 -11.93 -8.99 -5.34
C PRO A 22 -11.59 -10.25 -6.16
N LEU A 23 -11.32 -11.40 -5.53
CA LEU A 23 -11.09 -12.67 -6.23
C LEU A 23 -12.27 -13.04 -7.11
N LEU A 24 -13.47 -13.09 -6.52
CA LEU A 24 -14.69 -13.46 -7.24
C LEU A 24 -15.06 -12.41 -8.30
N ALA A 25 -14.91 -11.14 -7.98
CA ALA A 25 -15.12 -10.05 -8.95
C ALA A 25 -14.11 -10.15 -10.11
N GLY A 26 -12.83 -10.39 -9.84
CA GLY A 26 -11.79 -10.55 -10.87
C GLY A 26 -12.06 -11.75 -11.79
N ALA A 27 -12.45 -12.89 -11.22
CA ALA A 27 -12.83 -14.07 -11.99
C ALA A 27 -14.06 -13.82 -12.88
N LEU A 28 -15.11 -13.19 -12.33
CA LEU A 28 -16.29 -12.81 -13.09
C LEU A 28 -15.96 -11.82 -14.22
N LEU A 29 -15.14 -10.81 -13.93
CA LEU A 29 -14.71 -9.80 -14.90
C LEU A 29 -13.91 -10.45 -16.03
N LEU A 30 -13.02 -11.40 -15.72
CA LEU A 30 -12.27 -12.12 -16.74
C LEU A 30 -13.20 -12.88 -17.71
N LEU A 31 -14.24 -13.51 -17.19
CA LEU A 31 -15.27 -14.18 -18.00
C LEU A 31 -16.06 -13.16 -18.85
N LEU A 32 -16.48 -12.04 -18.27
CA LEU A 32 -17.24 -11.01 -18.99
C LEU A 32 -16.40 -10.32 -20.07
N GLU A 33 -15.13 -10.01 -19.81
CA GLU A 33 -14.19 -9.39 -20.76
C GLU A 33 -13.85 -10.35 -21.91
N SER A 34 -13.82 -11.66 -21.65
CA SER A 34 -13.58 -12.70 -22.64
C SER A 34 -14.83 -13.08 -23.45
N ALA A 35 -16.01 -12.64 -23.04
CA ALA A 35 -17.25 -12.96 -23.73
C ALA A 35 -17.32 -12.30 -25.10
N ARG A 36 -17.83 -13.03 -26.11
CA ARG A 36 -18.05 -12.52 -27.47
C ARG A 36 -19.20 -11.51 -27.56
N SER A 37 -20.08 -11.47 -26.56
CA SER A 37 -21.28 -10.63 -26.52
C SER A 37 -20.96 -9.23 -25.99
N GLN A 38 -21.12 -8.21 -26.82
CA GLN A 38 -21.01 -6.81 -26.39
C GLN A 38 -22.01 -6.44 -25.27
N ALA A 39 -23.17 -7.10 -25.25
CA ALA A 39 -24.16 -6.92 -24.18
C ALA A 39 -23.64 -7.35 -22.81
N LEU A 40 -22.78 -8.34 -22.73
CA LEU A 40 -22.12 -8.75 -21.48
C LEU A 40 -20.95 -7.83 -21.14
N GLN A 41 -20.13 -7.45 -22.12
CA GLN A 41 -18.97 -6.55 -21.89
C GLN A 41 -19.37 -5.17 -21.33
N ARG A 42 -20.56 -4.67 -21.65
CA ARG A 42 -21.06 -3.37 -21.09
C ARG A 42 -21.21 -3.40 -19.57
N TRP A 43 -21.32 -4.57 -18.94
CA TRP A 43 -21.42 -4.70 -17.48
C TRP A 43 -20.07 -4.66 -16.76
N VAL A 44 -18.96 -4.85 -17.47
CA VAL A 44 -17.60 -4.88 -16.92
C VAL A 44 -17.29 -3.67 -16.03
N PRO A 45 -17.47 -2.41 -16.46
CA PRO A 45 -17.20 -1.24 -15.62
C PRO A 45 -18.09 -1.21 -14.36
N TRP A 46 -19.33 -1.62 -14.47
CA TRP A 46 -20.28 -1.62 -13.36
C TRP A 46 -19.96 -2.67 -12.31
N VAL A 47 -19.64 -3.89 -12.73
CA VAL A 47 -19.22 -4.96 -11.82
C VAL A 47 -17.95 -4.56 -11.08
N SER A 48 -16.96 -4.02 -11.80
CA SER A 48 -15.71 -3.55 -11.21
C SER A 48 -15.94 -2.41 -10.22
N ALA A 49 -16.78 -1.42 -10.58
CA ALA A 49 -17.10 -0.31 -9.70
C ALA A 49 -17.85 -0.79 -8.44
N THR A 50 -18.88 -1.60 -8.61
CA THR A 50 -19.67 -2.13 -7.48
C THR A 50 -18.77 -2.93 -6.52
N ALA A 51 -17.91 -3.82 -7.03
CA ALA A 51 -17.00 -4.60 -6.19
C ALA A 51 -16.01 -3.70 -5.43
N THR A 52 -15.44 -2.68 -6.10
CA THR A 52 -14.46 -1.78 -5.48
C THR A 52 -15.09 -0.88 -4.42
N PHE A 53 -16.30 -0.34 -4.65
CA PHE A 53 -17.01 0.46 -3.65
C PHE A 53 -17.56 -0.42 -2.51
N ALA A 54 -17.98 -1.65 -2.79
CA ALA A 54 -18.36 -2.62 -1.75
C ALA A 54 -17.16 -2.96 -0.87
N LEU A 55 -15.95 -3.11 -1.46
CA LEU A 55 -14.72 -3.30 -0.72
C LEU A 55 -14.41 -2.10 0.20
N LEU A 56 -14.63 -0.86 -0.25
CA LEU A 56 -14.44 0.32 0.58
C LEU A 56 -15.40 0.34 1.77
N ALA A 57 -16.68 0.04 1.55
CA ALA A 57 -17.66 -0.06 2.61
C ALA A 57 -17.30 -1.16 3.62
N LEU A 58 -16.93 -2.35 3.13
CA LEU A 58 -16.46 -3.46 3.95
C LEU A 58 -15.23 -3.06 4.77
N ALA A 59 -14.23 -2.44 4.16
CA ALA A 59 -13.01 -2.01 4.82
C ALA A 59 -13.28 -0.99 5.95
N ALA A 60 -14.25 -0.09 5.77
CA ALA A 60 -14.67 0.85 6.81
C ALA A 60 -15.34 0.13 8.00
N LEU A 61 -16.15 -0.89 7.73
CA LEU A 61 -16.75 -1.73 8.79
C LEU A 61 -15.69 -2.51 9.55
N LEU A 62 -14.71 -3.10 8.86
CA LEU A 62 -13.60 -3.83 9.48
C LEU A 62 -12.68 -2.91 10.29
N LEU A 63 -12.44 -1.67 9.82
CA LEU A 63 -11.69 -0.68 10.62
C LEU A 63 -12.42 -0.36 11.93
N ARG A 64 -13.74 -0.17 11.86
CA ARG A 64 -14.57 0.06 13.05
C ARG A 64 -14.49 -1.13 14.02
N GLN A 65 -14.56 -2.35 13.51
CA GLN A 65 -14.44 -3.57 14.30
C GLN A 65 -13.06 -3.67 14.97
N ALA A 66 -11.97 -3.51 14.21
CA ALA A 66 -10.60 -3.55 14.71
C ALA A 66 -10.30 -2.41 15.71
N SER A 67 -11.04 -1.30 15.67
CA SER A 67 -10.89 -0.18 16.63
C SER A 67 -11.17 -0.60 18.08
N GLY A 68 -11.91 -1.67 18.30
CA GLY A 68 -12.13 -2.28 19.63
C GLY A 68 -10.85 -2.85 20.24
N GLY A 69 -9.82 -3.14 19.44
CA GLY A 69 -8.52 -3.62 19.90
C GLY A 69 -8.37 -5.14 19.90
N GLU A 70 -9.43 -5.88 19.68
CA GLU A 70 -9.36 -7.33 19.55
C GLU A 70 -8.76 -7.71 18.20
N VAL A 71 -7.91 -8.75 18.20
CA VAL A 71 -7.39 -9.37 16.98
C VAL A 71 -8.30 -10.51 16.59
N GLN A 72 -8.87 -10.45 15.41
CA GLN A 72 -9.74 -11.50 14.88
C GLN A 72 -8.94 -12.42 13.98
N ALA A 73 -8.83 -13.71 14.34
CA ALA A 73 -8.21 -14.73 13.49
C ALA A 73 -9.26 -15.50 12.70
N TYR A 74 -8.91 -15.85 11.45
CA TYR A 74 -9.72 -16.67 10.55
C TYR A 74 -8.88 -17.83 10.02
N LEU A 75 -9.37 -19.06 10.22
CA LEU A 75 -8.71 -20.29 9.77
C LEU A 75 -9.19 -20.65 8.37
N VAL A 76 -8.33 -20.52 7.36
CA VAL A 76 -8.67 -20.86 5.98
C VAL A 76 -8.84 -22.37 5.85
N GLY A 77 -9.97 -22.78 5.29
CA GLY A 77 -10.30 -24.21 5.19
C GLY A 77 -10.56 -24.89 6.53
N ASN A 78 -10.73 -24.11 7.61
CA ASN A 78 -10.98 -24.62 8.97
C ASN A 78 -9.85 -25.49 9.55
N TRP A 79 -8.60 -25.29 9.07
CA TRP A 79 -7.42 -25.94 9.59
C TRP A 79 -6.78 -25.11 10.71
N PRO A 80 -6.48 -25.69 11.87
CA PRO A 80 -5.90 -24.96 12.97
C PRO A 80 -4.47 -24.45 12.67
N ALA A 81 -4.10 -23.32 13.24
CA ALA A 81 -2.71 -22.87 13.27
C ALA A 81 -1.88 -23.85 14.15
N PRO A 82 -0.59 -24.10 13.84
CA PRO A 82 0.20 -23.49 12.77
C PRO A 82 0.14 -24.25 11.41
N PHE A 83 -0.63 -25.32 11.30
CA PHE A 83 -0.66 -26.19 10.11
C PHE A 83 -1.48 -25.59 8.97
N GLY A 84 -2.58 -24.90 9.29
CA GLY A 84 -3.43 -24.22 8.32
C GLY A 84 -3.03 -22.76 8.12
N ILE A 85 -3.36 -22.24 6.91
CA ILE A 85 -3.24 -20.81 6.65
C ILE A 85 -4.22 -20.05 7.55
N SER A 86 -3.73 -19.05 8.26
CA SER A 86 -4.56 -18.15 9.04
C SER A 86 -4.47 -16.72 8.52
N LEU A 87 -5.61 -16.01 8.58
CA LEU A 87 -5.68 -14.57 8.36
C LEU A 87 -5.95 -13.90 9.70
N ALA A 88 -5.40 -12.72 9.92
CA ALA A 88 -5.59 -11.96 11.15
C ALA A 88 -5.96 -10.52 10.81
N LEU A 89 -7.07 -10.06 11.38
CA LEU A 89 -7.53 -8.68 11.32
C LEU A 89 -7.18 -7.99 12.63
N ASP A 90 -6.22 -7.09 12.58
CA ASP A 90 -5.83 -6.19 13.65
C ASP A 90 -5.95 -4.73 13.19
N ARG A 91 -5.61 -3.77 14.04
CA ARG A 91 -5.69 -2.34 13.69
C ARG A 91 -4.83 -1.97 12.49
N LEU A 92 -3.62 -2.55 12.37
CA LEU A 92 -2.75 -2.28 11.23
C LEU A 92 -3.31 -2.87 9.94
N GLY A 93 -3.72 -4.14 9.93
CA GLY A 93 -4.31 -4.81 8.78
C GLY A 93 -5.58 -4.09 8.29
N ALA A 94 -6.48 -3.73 9.21
CA ALA A 94 -7.69 -2.99 8.90
C ALA A 94 -7.41 -1.61 8.28
N LEU A 95 -6.43 -0.87 8.81
CA LEU A 95 -5.98 0.41 8.25
C LEU A 95 -5.48 0.26 6.82
N MET A 96 -4.66 -0.75 6.56
CA MET A 96 -4.08 -0.99 5.24
C MET A 96 -5.13 -1.41 4.21
N VAL A 97 -6.11 -2.21 4.59
CA VAL A 97 -7.24 -2.60 3.73
C VAL A 97 -8.11 -1.39 3.39
N LEU A 98 -8.41 -0.52 4.37
CA LEU A 98 -9.18 0.70 4.12
C LEU A 98 -8.44 1.66 3.18
N LEU A 99 -7.15 1.87 3.42
CA LEU A 99 -6.33 2.75 2.59
C LEU A 99 -6.22 2.21 1.16
N THR A 100 -6.07 0.90 1.00
CA THR A 100 -6.08 0.22 -0.30
C THR A 100 -7.39 0.46 -1.04
N ALA A 101 -8.53 0.24 -0.38
CA ALA A 101 -9.83 0.43 -0.98
C ALA A 101 -10.10 1.89 -1.37
N ALA A 102 -9.68 2.86 -0.55
CA ALA A 102 -9.82 4.29 -0.84
C ALA A 102 -9.01 4.71 -2.08
N VAL A 103 -7.75 4.28 -2.16
CA VAL A 103 -6.89 4.53 -3.34
C VAL A 103 -7.44 3.82 -4.57
N ALA A 104 -7.93 2.58 -4.41
CA ALA A 104 -8.53 1.81 -5.50
C ALA A 104 -9.78 2.48 -6.07
N CYS A 105 -10.70 2.98 -5.24
CA CYS A 105 -11.87 3.73 -5.71
C CYS A 105 -11.45 4.95 -6.54
N THR A 106 -10.47 5.71 -6.05
CA THR A 106 -9.95 6.88 -6.76
C THR A 106 -9.33 6.50 -8.11
N ALA A 107 -8.47 5.47 -8.13
CA ALA A 107 -7.81 4.98 -9.33
C ALA A 107 -8.81 4.43 -10.35
N LEU A 108 -9.81 3.67 -9.90
CA LEU A 108 -10.85 3.12 -10.78
C LEU A 108 -11.72 4.21 -11.39
N VAL A 109 -12.21 5.17 -10.59
CA VAL A 109 -13.01 6.29 -11.11
C VAL A 109 -12.24 7.06 -12.18
N TYR A 110 -10.93 7.31 -11.97
CA TYR A 110 -10.08 7.93 -12.99
C TYR A 110 -9.96 7.07 -14.25
N ALA A 111 -9.76 5.76 -14.10
CA ALA A 111 -9.62 4.83 -15.23
C ALA A 111 -10.88 4.74 -16.09
N LEU A 112 -12.06 4.86 -15.49
CA LEU A 112 -13.36 4.91 -16.17
C LEU A 112 -13.49 6.14 -17.09
N GLY A 113 -12.66 7.16 -16.91
CA GLY A 113 -12.53 8.31 -17.81
C GLY A 113 -11.96 7.99 -19.21
N GLY A 114 -11.84 6.70 -19.57
CA GLY A 114 -11.46 6.21 -20.91
C GLY A 114 -10.15 5.44 -20.93
N MET A 115 -9.38 5.38 -19.84
CA MET A 115 -8.10 4.68 -19.83
C MET A 115 -8.28 3.16 -19.73
N ALA A 116 -9.26 2.69 -18.98
CA ALA A 116 -9.57 1.26 -18.85
C ALA A 116 -9.89 0.59 -20.18
N ALA A 117 -10.49 1.34 -21.13
CA ALA A 117 -10.83 0.84 -22.46
C ALA A 117 -9.65 0.77 -23.46
N ARG A 118 -8.45 1.22 -23.07
CA ARG A 118 -7.28 1.25 -23.98
C ARG A 118 -6.58 -0.09 -24.14
N GLY A 119 -7.00 -1.13 -23.45
CA GLY A 119 -6.42 -2.49 -23.50
C GLY A 119 -7.38 -3.53 -22.98
N LEU A 120 -6.93 -4.80 -22.92
CA LEU A 120 -7.72 -5.93 -22.44
C LEU A 120 -7.47 -6.18 -20.95
N HIS A 121 -8.45 -6.74 -20.28
CA HIS A 121 -8.36 -7.27 -18.92
C HIS A 121 -7.94 -6.27 -17.82
N PHE A 122 -8.16 -4.96 -18.03
CA PHE A 122 -7.85 -3.97 -17.01
C PHE A 122 -8.61 -4.24 -15.71
N HIS A 123 -9.92 -4.43 -15.81
CA HIS A 123 -10.78 -4.57 -14.63
C HIS A 123 -10.52 -5.87 -13.86
N ALA A 124 -10.27 -6.98 -14.57
CA ALA A 124 -9.91 -8.24 -13.95
C ALA A 124 -8.56 -8.16 -13.22
N LEU A 125 -7.52 -7.64 -13.88
CA LEU A 125 -6.19 -7.44 -13.29
C LEU A 125 -6.24 -6.47 -12.10
N PHE A 126 -7.06 -5.42 -12.18
CA PHE A 126 -7.28 -4.47 -11.10
C PHE A 126 -7.84 -5.16 -9.84
N GLN A 127 -8.83 -6.03 -9.99
CA GLN A 127 -9.39 -6.78 -8.87
C GLN A 127 -8.39 -7.81 -8.31
N PHE A 128 -7.64 -8.52 -9.15
CA PHE A 128 -6.59 -9.43 -8.67
C PHE A 128 -5.45 -8.68 -7.94
N GLN A 129 -5.14 -7.46 -8.37
CA GLN A 129 -4.23 -6.60 -7.62
C GLN A 129 -4.75 -6.29 -6.21
N LEU A 130 -6.05 -5.97 -6.08
CA LEU A 130 -6.68 -5.71 -4.77
C LEU A 130 -6.72 -6.96 -3.90
N MET A 131 -7.01 -8.13 -4.50
CA MET A 131 -6.96 -9.41 -3.80
C MET A 131 -5.57 -9.66 -3.19
N GLY A 132 -4.51 -9.52 -3.99
CA GLY A 132 -3.13 -9.71 -3.52
C GLY A 132 -2.72 -8.71 -2.44
N LEU A 133 -3.09 -7.44 -2.59
CA LEU A 133 -2.83 -6.39 -1.58
C LEU A 133 -3.52 -6.71 -0.24
N ASN A 134 -4.83 -6.98 -0.28
CA ASN A 134 -5.60 -7.25 0.94
C ASN A 134 -5.16 -8.55 1.60
N GLY A 135 -4.84 -9.58 0.80
CA GLY A 135 -4.31 -10.83 1.32
C GLY A 135 -2.97 -10.66 2.02
N ALA A 136 -2.06 -9.86 1.45
CA ALA A 136 -0.78 -9.55 2.06
C ALA A 136 -0.92 -8.80 3.40
N PHE A 137 -1.93 -7.93 3.53
CA PHE A 137 -2.19 -7.19 4.77
C PHE A 137 -2.91 -7.98 5.87
N LEU A 138 -3.55 -9.08 5.51
CA LEU A 138 -4.35 -9.87 6.45
C LEU A 138 -3.74 -11.23 6.77
N THR A 139 -2.75 -11.70 6.02
CA THR A 139 -2.15 -13.00 6.29
C THR A 139 -1.34 -13.02 7.60
N ALA A 140 -1.46 -14.12 8.34
CA ALA A 140 -0.68 -14.43 9.52
C ALA A 140 0.39 -15.51 9.26
N ASP A 141 0.68 -15.80 7.99
CA ASP A 141 1.62 -16.83 7.55
C ASP A 141 2.60 -16.26 6.51
N LEU A 142 3.91 -16.53 6.67
CA LEU A 142 4.95 -15.98 5.78
C LEU A 142 4.94 -16.60 4.39
N PHE A 143 4.57 -17.89 4.25
CA PHE A 143 4.45 -18.50 2.93
C PHE A 143 3.24 -17.94 2.18
N ASN A 144 2.13 -17.77 2.87
CA ASN A 144 0.96 -17.15 2.29
C ASN A 144 1.20 -15.66 1.94
N LEU A 145 2.02 -14.94 2.74
CA LEU A 145 2.49 -13.59 2.39
C LEU A 145 3.28 -13.60 1.07
N PHE A 146 4.17 -14.58 0.88
CA PHE A 146 4.88 -14.77 -0.38
C PHE A 146 3.89 -14.98 -1.54
N VAL A 147 2.90 -15.86 -1.38
CA VAL A 147 1.90 -16.13 -2.44
C VAL A 147 1.13 -14.87 -2.80
N PHE A 148 0.66 -14.09 -1.82
CA PHE A 148 -0.03 -12.82 -2.10
C PHE A 148 0.88 -11.78 -2.75
N PHE A 149 2.17 -11.76 -2.42
CA PHE A 149 3.14 -10.92 -3.13
C PHE A 149 3.26 -11.31 -4.60
N GLU A 150 3.31 -12.60 -4.92
CA GLU A 150 3.37 -13.05 -6.32
C GLU A 150 2.09 -12.71 -7.08
N VAL A 151 0.92 -12.87 -6.47
CA VAL A 151 -0.36 -12.51 -7.09
C VAL A 151 -0.45 -11.02 -7.39
N LEU A 152 -0.13 -10.16 -6.39
CA LEU A 152 -0.17 -8.71 -6.62
C LEU A 152 0.87 -8.24 -7.65
N LEU A 153 2.04 -8.89 -7.72
CA LEU A 153 3.07 -8.57 -8.69
C LEU A 153 2.66 -8.97 -10.10
N ALA A 154 2.15 -10.20 -10.28
CA ALA A 154 1.67 -10.68 -11.58
C ALA A 154 0.57 -9.76 -12.14
N ALA A 155 -0.40 -9.37 -11.30
CA ALA A 155 -1.43 -8.42 -11.68
C ALA A 155 -0.85 -7.04 -12.03
N SER A 156 0.12 -6.55 -11.24
CA SER A 156 0.77 -5.26 -11.46
C SER A 156 1.56 -5.20 -12.77
N TYR A 157 2.19 -6.31 -13.17
CA TYR A 157 2.90 -6.39 -14.46
C TYR A 157 1.93 -6.19 -15.62
N GLY A 158 0.79 -6.87 -15.59
CA GLY A 158 -0.27 -6.68 -16.58
C GLY A 158 -0.82 -5.25 -16.60
N LEU A 159 -1.06 -4.65 -15.44
CA LEU A 159 -1.54 -3.27 -15.33
C LEU A 159 -0.50 -2.25 -15.82
N LEU A 160 0.79 -2.45 -15.55
CA LEU A 160 1.86 -1.58 -16.03
C LEU A 160 1.93 -1.57 -17.55
N LEU A 161 1.76 -2.73 -18.17
CA LEU A 161 1.79 -2.88 -19.64
C LEU A 161 0.46 -2.51 -20.30
N HIS A 162 -0.61 -2.26 -19.53
CA HIS A 162 -1.93 -1.94 -20.05
C HIS A 162 -1.93 -0.66 -20.89
N GLY A 163 -2.64 -0.71 -22.02
CA GLY A 163 -2.80 0.40 -22.96
C GLY A 163 -1.77 0.40 -24.08
N ARG A 164 -2.25 0.79 -25.28
CA ARG A 164 -1.48 0.91 -26.53
C ARG A 164 -1.14 2.38 -26.80
N GLY A 165 -0.09 2.64 -27.57
CA GLY A 165 0.25 3.99 -28.06
C GLY A 165 1.61 4.52 -27.60
N ALA A 166 1.76 5.84 -27.58
CA ALA A 166 3.00 6.51 -27.24
C ALA A 166 3.56 6.06 -25.88
N GLY A 167 4.88 5.80 -25.81
CA GLY A 167 5.54 5.34 -24.58
C GLY A 167 5.50 3.83 -24.33
N GLN A 168 4.93 3.01 -25.22
CA GLN A 168 4.88 1.55 -25.05
C GLN A 168 6.28 0.92 -24.89
N ARG A 169 7.27 1.36 -25.67
CA ARG A 169 8.66 0.88 -25.55
C ARG A 169 9.26 1.22 -24.19
N GLN A 170 9.02 2.43 -23.69
CA GLN A 170 9.51 2.84 -22.37
C GLN A 170 8.84 2.04 -21.25
N ARG A 171 7.51 1.80 -21.35
CA ARG A 171 6.79 0.92 -20.40
C ARG A 171 7.32 -0.51 -20.41
N LEU A 172 7.63 -1.06 -21.59
CA LEU A 172 8.18 -2.40 -21.70
C LEU A 172 9.56 -2.49 -21.05
N GLN A 173 10.45 -1.51 -21.28
CA GLN A 173 11.75 -1.45 -20.63
C GLN A 173 11.64 -1.37 -19.10
N ALA A 174 10.78 -0.48 -18.61
CA ALA A 174 10.51 -0.36 -17.18
C ALA A 174 9.92 -1.65 -16.60
N ALA A 175 9.03 -2.33 -17.33
CA ALA A 175 8.44 -3.59 -16.91
C ALA A 175 9.48 -4.71 -16.82
N VAL A 176 10.43 -4.80 -17.75
CA VAL A 176 11.52 -5.79 -17.70
C VAL A 176 12.35 -5.58 -16.42
N HIS A 177 12.77 -4.36 -16.12
CA HIS A 177 13.49 -4.06 -14.87
C HIS A 177 12.66 -4.42 -13.64
N TYR A 178 11.37 -4.02 -13.64
CA TYR A 178 10.46 -4.30 -12.53
C TYR A 178 10.29 -5.80 -12.27
N VAL A 179 10.04 -6.59 -13.32
CA VAL A 179 9.90 -8.04 -13.23
C VAL A 179 11.21 -8.67 -12.73
N THR A 180 12.36 -8.31 -13.31
CA THR A 180 13.66 -8.90 -12.96
C THR A 180 14.01 -8.69 -11.49
N PHE A 181 13.89 -7.45 -10.99
CA PHE A 181 14.19 -7.16 -9.59
C PHE A 181 13.23 -7.86 -8.62
N ASN A 182 11.94 -7.89 -8.97
CA ASN A 182 10.97 -8.54 -8.11
C ASN A 182 11.09 -10.06 -8.12
N LEU A 183 11.42 -10.67 -9.26
CA LEU A 183 11.65 -12.12 -9.35
C LEU A 183 12.88 -12.55 -8.54
N ALA A 184 13.97 -11.77 -8.60
CA ALA A 184 15.13 -12.00 -7.75
C ALA A 184 14.77 -11.89 -6.26
N GLY A 185 13.98 -10.88 -5.88
CA GLY A 185 13.45 -10.73 -4.52
C GLY A 185 12.59 -11.93 -4.09
N SER A 186 11.73 -12.43 -4.99
CA SER A 186 10.88 -13.61 -4.74
C SER A 186 11.69 -14.89 -4.53
N SER A 187 12.78 -15.07 -5.28
CA SER A 187 13.69 -16.20 -5.10
C SER A 187 14.39 -16.14 -3.73
N LEU A 188 14.86 -14.96 -3.32
CA LEU A 188 15.44 -14.75 -1.99
C LEU A 188 14.41 -14.98 -0.88
N PHE A 189 13.15 -14.61 -1.11
CA PHE A 189 12.09 -14.86 -0.14
C PHE A 189 11.90 -16.35 0.10
N LEU A 190 11.81 -17.18 -0.95
CA LEU A 190 11.67 -18.63 -0.82
C LEU A 190 12.88 -19.24 -0.08
N ILE A 191 14.10 -18.79 -0.35
CA ILE A 191 15.29 -19.24 0.36
C ILE A 191 15.17 -18.92 1.86
N ALA A 192 14.77 -17.69 2.20
CA ALA A 192 14.57 -17.28 3.59
C ALA A 192 13.49 -18.11 4.30
N LEU A 193 12.37 -18.39 3.61
CA LEU A 193 11.31 -19.25 4.13
C LEU A 193 11.81 -20.69 4.36
N GLY A 194 12.58 -21.23 3.42
CA GLY A 194 13.17 -22.57 3.56
C GLY A 194 14.09 -22.68 4.77
N LEU A 195 14.94 -21.67 5.00
CA LEU A 195 15.82 -21.61 6.17
C LEU A 195 15.01 -21.52 7.48
N LEU A 196 14.01 -20.63 7.55
CA LEU A 196 13.14 -20.51 8.73
C LEU A 196 12.41 -21.80 9.01
N TYR A 197 11.79 -22.40 7.99
CA TYR A 197 11.05 -23.65 8.14
C TYR A 197 11.97 -24.79 8.61
N GLY A 198 13.20 -24.85 8.08
CA GLY A 198 14.18 -25.87 8.46
C GLY A 198 14.55 -25.84 9.94
N VAL A 199 14.61 -24.66 10.57
CA VAL A 199 14.98 -24.51 11.99
C VAL A 199 13.78 -24.45 12.94
N THR A 200 12.59 -24.04 12.47
CA THR A 200 11.41 -23.83 13.34
C THR A 200 10.28 -24.82 13.10
N GLY A 201 10.25 -25.45 11.91
CA GLY A 201 9.15 -26.33 11.48
C GLY A 201 7.84 -25.59 11.22
N THR A 202 7.85 -24.25 11.10
CA THR A 202 6.64 -23.44 10.91
C THR A 202 6.94 -22.17 10.12
N LEU A 203 5.90 -21.63 9.41
CA LEU A 203 5.92 -20.33 8.77
C LEU A 203 4.77 -19.44 9.24
N ASN A 204 3.95 -19.94 10.19
CA ASN A 204 2.95 -19.12 10.86
C ASN A 204 3.65 -18.06 11.74
N MET A 205 3.31 -16.78 11.54
CA MET A 205 4.01 -15.66 12.19
C MET A 205 3.84 -15.68 13.72
N ALA A 206 2.69 -16.11 14.23
CA ALA A 206 2.45 -16.22 15.68
C ALA A 206 3.24 -17.36 16.29
N ASP A 207 3.32 -18.51 15.62
CA ASP A 207 4.10 -19.66 16.09
C ASP A 207 5.61 -19.39 15.99
N LEU A 208 6.06 -18.69 14.94
CA LEU A 208 7.44 -18.18 14.84
C LEU A 208 7.80 -17.26 16.00
N ALA A 209 6.93 -16.32 16.34
CA ALA A 209 7.14 -15.40 17.46
C ALA A 209 7.26 -16.11 18.80
N HIS A 210 6.60 -17.27 18.95
CA HIS A 210 6.70 -18.12 20.13
C HIS A 210 7.97 -19.00 20.14
N LYS A 211 8.38 -19.55 18.97
CA LYS A 211 9.49 -20.51 18.87
C LYS A 211 10.86 -19.86 18.79
N LEU A 212 11.00 -18.73 18.08
CA LEU A 212 12.31 -18.09 17.86
C LEU A 212 13.09 -17.76 19.14
N PRO A 213 12.46 -17.26 20.23
CA PRO A 213 13.16 -16.96 21.48
C PRO A 213 13.74 -18.18 22.21
N VAL A 214 13.23 -19.37 21.92
CA VAL A 214 13.63 -20.63 22.58
C VAL A 214 14.41 -21.58 21.69
N LEU A 215 14.89 -21.09 20.52
CA LEU A 215 15.71 -21.88 19.62
C LEU A 215 17.04 -22.34 20.26
N PRO A 216 17.52 -23.54 19.92
CA PRO A 216 18.85 -23.99 20.29
C PRO A 216 19.94 -23.02 19.76
N PRO A 217 21.04 -22.79 20.51
CA PRO A 217 22.08 -21.84 20.11
C PRO A 217 22.69 -22.10 18.72
N GLY A 218 22.68 -23.34 18.24
CA GLY A 218 23.14 -23.71 16.88
C GLY A 218 22.27 -23.16 15.77
N ASP A 219 20.97 -23.06 16.02
CA ASP A 219 19.96 -22.65 15.03
C ASP A 219 19.70 -21.13 15.01
N VAL A 220 20.05 -20.42 16.07
CA VAL A 220 19.87 -18.98 16.20
C VAL A 220 20.53 -18.21 15.05
N ARG A 221 21.78 -18.59 14.68
CA ARG A 221 22.50 -17.93 13.58
C ARG A 221 21.80 -18.11 12.24
N LEU A 222 21.26 -19.31 12.01
CA LEU A 222 20.54 -19.59 10.77
C LEU A 222 19.22 -18.81 10.70
N ALA A 223 18.51 -18.71 11.82
CA ALA A 223 17.31 -17.86 11.94
C ALA A 223 17.63 -16.37 11.71
N GLN A 224 18.75 -15.86 12.23
CA GLN A 224 19.21 -14.49 11.99
C GLN A 224 19.52 -14.24 10.50
N VAL A 225 20.20 -15.17 9.83
CA VAL A 225 20.46 -15.08 8.38
C VAL A 225 19.15 -15.04 7.61
N ALA A 226 18.19 -15.89 7.95
CA ALA A 226 16.86 -15.88 7.33
C ALA A 226 16.11 -14.56 7.57
N ALA A 227 16.20 -13.99 8.78
CA ALA A 227 15.62 -12.68 9.10
C ALA A 227 16.22 -11.56 8.24
N LEU A 228 17.53 -11.53 8.07
CA LEU A 228 18.22 -10.54 7.22
C LEU A 228 17.87 -10.71 5.74
N LEU A 229 17.73 -11.96 5.26
CA LEU A 229 17.24 -12.22 3.90
C LEU A 229 15.81 -11.71 3.72
N LEU A 230 14.91 -11.98 4.66
CA LEU A 230 13.53 -11.43 4.62
C LEU A 230 13.53 -9.91 4.63
N LEU A 231 14.34 -9.30 5.50
CA LEU A 231 14.47 -7.84 5.54
C LEU A 231 14.96 -7.28 4.20
N THR A 232 15.92 -7.95 3.55
CA THR A 232 16.41 -7.59 2.21
C THR A 232 15.29 -7.67 1.17
N VAL A 233 14.50 -8.73 1.18
CA VAL A 233 13.33 -8.88 0.29
C VAL A 233 12.32 -7.75 0.49
N PHE A 234 11.98 -7.46 1.74
CA PHE A 234 11.03 -6.38 2.04
C PHE A 234 11.61 -4.99 1.73
N ALA A 235 12.94 -4.82 1.85
CA ALA A 235 13.66 -3.62 1.40
C ALA A 235 13.56 -3.42 -0.12
N VAL A 236 13.66 -4.50 -0.93
CA VAL A 236 13.38 -4.44 -2.38
C VAL A 236 11.95 -3.94 -2.62
N LYS A 237 10.95 -4.55 -1.95
CA LYS A 237 9.54 -4.20 -2.13
C LYS A 237 9.22 -2.78 -1.67
N ALA A 238 9.88 -2.30 -0.62
CA ALA A 238 9.73 -0.94 -0.08
C ALA A 238 10.57 0.12 -0.81
N ALA A 239 11.43 -0.29 -1.76
CA ALA A 239 12.38 0.57 -2.45
C ALA A 239 13.36 1.31 -1.52
N LEU A 240 13.92 0.58 -0.54
CA LEU A 240 15.00 1.05 0.33
C LEU A 240 16.33 1.03 -0.42
N LEU A 241 17.21 2.00 -0.19
CA LEU A 241 18.57 2.01 -0.72
C LEU A 241 19.36 0.78 -0.19
N PRO A 242 20.15 0.10 -1.03
CA PRO A 242 20.46 0.37 -2.45
C PRO A 242 19.48 -0.25 -3.45
N LEU A 243 18.37 -0.84 -3.02
CA LEU A 243 17.48 -1.69 -3.81
C LEU A 243 16.28 -0.94 -4.44
N TYR A 244 16.33 0.37 -4.57
CA TYR A 244 15.23 1.24 -5.04
C TYR A 244 15.14 1.41 -6.56
N PHE A 245 16.18 1.04 -7.32
CA PHE A 245 16.38 1.40 -8.75
C PHE A 245 15.22 1.05 -9.68
N TRP A 246 14.47 0.01 -9.35
CA TRP A 246 13.33 -0.42 -10.16
C TRP A 246 12.14 0.55 -10.09
N LEU A 247 12.00 1.31 -8.99
CA LEU A 247 10.79 2.07 -8.71
C LEU A 247 10.66 3.34 -9.56
N PRO A 248 11.68 4.25 -9.68
CA PRO A 248 11.48 5.53 -10.35
C PRO A 248 11.03 5.37 -11.80
N ASP A 249 11.67 4.51 -12.58
CA ASP A 249 11.32 4.27 -13.97
C ASP A 249 9.98 3.56 -14.13
N THR A 250 9.69 2.57 -13.28
CA THR A 250 8.44 1.81 -13.29
C THR A 250 7.25 2.72 -13.01
N TYR A 251 7.35 3.54 -11.96
CA TYR A 251 6.25 4.42 -11.56
C TYR A 251 6.07 5.60 -12.52
N ALA A 252 7.16 6.15 -13.05
CA ALA A 252 7.09 7.20 -14.08
C ALA A 252 6.49 6.69 -15.41
N ALA A 253 6.70 5.41 -15.74
CA ALA A 253 6.16 4.80 -16.95
C ALA A 253 4.70 4.34 -16.81
N ALA A 254 4.22 4.13 -15.57
CA ALA A 254 2.85 3.69 -15.30
C ALA A 254 1.83 4.72 -15.79
N SER A 255 0.68 4.25 -16.24
CA SER A 255 -0.45 5.13 -16.52
C SER A 255 -0.99 5.73 -15.21
N ALA A 256 -1.65 6.88 -15.27
CA ALA A 256 -2.05 7.63 -14.09
C ALA A 256 -2.82 6.81 -13.03
N PRO A 257 -3.91 6.09 -13.36
CA PRO A 257 -4.63 5.30 -12.37
C PRO A 257 -3.83 4.10 -11.86
N VAL A 258 -2.96 3.52 -12.70
CA VAL A 258 -2.06 2.44 -12.28
C VAL A 258 -0.98 2.99 -11.33
N GLY A 259 -0.40 4.15 -11.63
CA GLY A 259 0.54 4.83 -10.73
C GLY A 259 -0.11 5.22 -9.40
N ALA A 260 -1.37 5.70 -9.43
CA ALA A 260 -2.13 5.98 -8.22
C ALA A 260 -2.33 4.71 -7.37
N LEU A 261 -2.70 3.57 -7.98
CA LEU A 261 -2.81 2.31 -7.27
C LEU A 261 -1.43 1.81 -6.78
N PHE A 262 -0.36 2.05 -7.54
CA PHE A 262 1.00 1.69 -7.12
C PHE A 262 1.50 2.48 -5.90
N ALA A 263 0.86 3.60 -5.55
CA ALA A 263 1.17 4.31 -4.33
C ALA A 263 1.06 3.44 -3.06
N ILE A 264 0.19 2.41 -3.05
CA ILE A 264 0.06 1.48 -1.94
C ILE A 264 1.09 0.33 -2.00
N MET A 265 1.68 0.02 -3.16
CA MET A 265 2.55 -1.15 -3.31
C MET A 265 3.85 -1.06 -2.50
N THR A 266 4.50 0.11 -2.47
CA THR A 266 5.68 0.29 -1.60
C THR A 266 5.33 0.13 -0.12
N LYS A 267 4.08 0.46 0.25
CA LYS A 267 3.58 0.34 1.62
C LYS A 267 3.36 -1.12 2.02
N VAL A 268 3.16 -2.04 1.06
CA VAL A 268 3.17 -3.49 1.35
C VAL A 268 4.55 -3.92 1.86
N GLY A 269 5.65 -3.44 1.24
CA GLY A 269 7.00 -3.69 1.72
C GLY A 269 7.24 -3.10 3.13
N VAL A 270 6.81 -1.87 3.36
CA VAL A 270 6.87 -1.22 4.69
C VAL A 270 6.06 -1.99 5.71
N TYR A 271 4.83 -2.41 5.36
CA TYR A 271 3.98 -3.25 6.21
C TYR A 271 4.68 -4.56 6.58
N ALA A 272 5.29 -5.24 5.61
CA ALA A 272 6.00 -6.50 5.86
C ALA A 272 7.18 -6.29 6.81
N VAL A 273 7.97 -5.20 6.64
CA VAL A 273 9.01 -4.82 7.60
C VAL A 273 8.41 -4.61 8.98
N LEU A 274 7.38 -3.75 9.12
CA LEU A 274 6.73 -3.48 10.40
C LEU A 274 6.23 -4.78 11.05
N ARG A 275 5.46 -5.58 10.32
CA ARG A 275 4.85 -6.82 10.85
C ARG A 275 5.91 -7.81 11.32
N VAL A 276 6.92 -8.06 10.51
CA VAL A 276 7.92 -9.09 10.79
C VAL A 276 8.92 -8.64 11.85
N THR A 277 9.32 -7.37 11.86
CA THR A 277 10.23 -6.86 12.90
C THR A 277 9.56 -6.68 14.26
N THR A 278 8.29 -6.31 14.32
CA THR A 278 7.61 -6.13 15.62
C THR A 278 7.09 -7.46 16.18
N LEU A 279 6.55 -8.34 15.33
CA LEU A 279 5.92 -9.59 15.77
C LEU A 279 6.91 -10.75 15.88
N VAL A 280 7.71 -10.99 14.82
CA VAL A 280 8.48 -12.24 14.66
C VAL A 280 9.87 -12.14 15.26
N PHE A 281 10.71 -11.21 14.77
CA PHE A 281 12.14 -11.18 15.12
C PHE A 281 12.50 -10.21 16.27
N GLY A 282 11.64 -9.28 16.60
CA GLY A 282 11.98 -8.14 17.45
C GLY A 282 12.67 -7.01 16.68
N ALA A 283 12.51 -5.78 17.16
CA ALA A 283 13.05 -4.60 16.49
C ALA A 283 14.59 -4.55 16.48
N GLU A 284 15.24 -5.20 17.44
CA GLU A 284 16.69 -5.11 17.68
C GLU A 284 17.53 -5.64 16.52
N VAL A 285 17.05 -6.67 15.80
CA VAL A 285 17.78 -7.29 14.70
C VAL A 285 17.94 -6.36 13.50
N ALA A 286 16.93 -5.56 13.23
CA ALA A 286 16.84 -4.72 12.02
C ALA A 286 17.18 -3.24 12.26
N ALA A 287 16.96 -2.74 13.47
CA ALA A 287 16.95 -1.32 13.82
C ALA A 287 18.17 -0.52 13.37
N PRO A 288 19.43 -0.94 13.60
CA PRO A 288 20.59 -0.12 13.26
C PRO A 288 20.76 0.06 11.76
N PHE A 289 20.60 -1.01 10.99
CA PHE A 289 20.73 -0.98 9.53
C PHE A 289 19.56 -0.26 8.86
N LEU A 290 18.35 -0.51 9.34
CA LEU A 290 17.13 0.05 8.76
C LEU A 290 17.10 1.57 8.89
N SER A 291 17.44 2.13 10.05
CA SER A 291 17.45 3.57 10.28
C SER A 291 18.50 4.28 9.43
N LEU A 292 19.72 3.71 9.33
CA LEU A 292 20.79 4.27 8.51
C LEU A 292 20.43 4.27 7.01
N LEU A 293 19.96 3.12 6.51
CA LEU A 293 19.56 2.98 5.10
C LEU A 293 18.34 3.82 4.76
N ALA A 294 17.42 4.01 5.70
CA ALA A 294 16.28 4.90 5.54
C ALA A 294 16.70 6.37 5.41
N LEU A 295 17.63 6.85 6.25
CA LEU A 295 18.20 8.19 6.12
C LEU A 295 18.93 8.37 4.78
N ALA A 296 19.73 7.38 4.38
CA ALA A 296 20.40 7.40 3.08
C ALA A 296 19.39 7.40 1.91
N THR A 297 18.27 6.67 2.06
CA THR A 297 17.16 6.69 1.08
C THR A 297 16.52 8.06 0.99
N LEU A 298 16.32 8.75 2.11
CA LEU A 298 15.80 10.12 2.14
C LEU A 298 16.74 11.10 1.41
N ALA A 299 18.04 11.02 1.68
CA ALA A 299 19.04 11.87 1.02
C ALA A 299 19.05 11.63 -0.50
N LEU A 300 19.05 10.36 -0.91
CA LEU A 300 19.00 10.00 -2.32
C LEU A 300 17.71 10.46 -3.00
N ALA A 301 16.56 10.26 -2.37
CA ALA A 301 15.28 10.70 -2.91
C ALA A 301 15.21 12.23 -3.06
N ALA A 302 15.82 12.98 -2.13
CA ALA A 302 15.95 14.42 -2.21
C ALA A 302 16.78 14.86 -3.43
N VAL A 303 17.93 14.21 -3.66
CA VAL A 303 18.77 14.45 -4.85
C VAL A 303 18.01 14.08 -6.13
N GLY A 304 17.34 12.93 -6.15
CA GLY A 304 16.54 12.49 -7.30
C GLY A 304 15.39 13.43 -7.62
N ALA A 305 14.70 13.97 -6.61
CA ALA A 305 13.63 14.96 -6.79
C ALA A 305 14.18 16.28 -7.37
N LEU A 306 15.33 16.74 -6.88
CA LEU A 306 16.00 17.94 -7.42
C LEU A 306 16.51 17.73 -8.83
N ALA A 307 17.00 16.56 -9.18
CA ALA A 307 17.51 16.22 -10.51
C ALA A 307 16.42 15.88 -11.53
N ALA A 308 15.17 15.66 -11.09
CA ALA A 308 14.10 15.25 -11.98
C ALA A 308 13.83 16.24 -13.10
N THR A 309 13.78 15.74 -14.33
CA THR A 309 13.51 16.50 -15.55
C THR A 309 12.07 16.30 -16.08
N ARG A 310 11.33 15.35 -15.50
CA ARG A 310 9.94 15.02 -15.79
C ARG A 310 9.11 15.05 -14.53
N LEU A 311 7.86 15.50 -14.63
CA LEU A 311 6.97 15.56 -13.48
C LEU A 311 6.67 14.17 -12.88
N ARG A 312 6.44 13.16 -13.72
CA ARG A 312 6.23 11.77 -13.26
C ARG A 312 7.47 11.19 -12.58
N GLY A 313 8.66 11.51 -13.05
CA GLY A 313 9.92 11.14 -12.40
C GLY A 313 10.07 11.79 -11.01
N LEU A 314 9.74 13.08 -10.91
CA LEU A 314 9.69 13.78 -9.62
C LEU A 314 8.73 13.08 -8.66
N VAL A 315 7.49 12.77 -9.11
CA VAL A 315 6.50 12.05 -8.29
C VAL A 315 7.02 10.68 -7.82
N ALA A 316 7.72 9.95 -8.67
CA ALA A 316 8.33 8.67 -8.29
C ALA A 316 9.37 8.83 -7.16
N TYR A 317 10.22 9.86 -7.21
CA TYR A 317 11.15 10.16 -6.11
C TYR A 317 10.45 10.64 -4.84
N LEU A 318 9.27 11.30 -4.93
CA LEU A 318 8.45 11.58 -3.74
C LEU A 318 7.96 10.29 -3.07
N VAL A 319 7.65 9.25 -3.85
CA VAL A 319 7.30 7.93 -3.31
C VAL A 319 8.50 7.29 -2.60
N VAL A 320 9.71 7.37 -3.18
CA VAL A 320 10.94 6.88 -2.53
C VAL A 320 11.20 7.63 -1.22
N ALA A 321 11.04 8.97 -1.20
CA ALA A 321 11.17 9.77 0.02
C ALA A 321 10.16 9.34 1.09
N SER A 322 8.91 9.05 0.69
CA SER A 322 7.90 8.56 1.62
C SER A 322 8.27 7.19 2.20
N ALA A 323 8.81 6.28 1.40
CA ALA A 323 9.28 4.97 1.85
C ALA A 323 10.44 5.12 2.85
N GLY A 324 11.41 6.00 2.55
CA GLY A 324 12.50 6.32 3.48
C GLY A 324 12.00 6.84 4.84
N THR A 325 11.03 7.77 4.84
CA THR A 325 10.43 8.29 6.09
C THR A 325 9.73 7.19 6.90
N LEU A 326 8.98 6.31 6.23
CA LEU A 326 8.26 5.21 6.88
C LEU A 326 9.20 4.16 7.46
N LEU A 327 10.23 3.79 6.70
CA LEU A 327 11.23 2.82 7.15
C LEU A 327 12.12 3.39 8.26
N LEU A 328 12.34 4.71 8.27
CA LEU A 328 13.00 5.40 9.38
C LEU A 328 12.17 5.27 10.66
N ALA A 329 10.86 5.52 10.59
CA ALA A 329 9.95 5.34 11.73
C ALA A 329 9.95 3.89 12.24
N ALA A 330 9.96 2.91 11.31
CA ALA A 330 10.06 1.48 11.64
C ALA A 330 11.40 1.12 12.28
N GLY A 331 12.53 1.66 11.76
CA GLY A 331 13.85 1.39 12.28
C GLY A 331 14.11 2.01 13.67
N LEU A 332 13.46 3.12 14.00
CA LEU A 332 13.51 3.71 15.35
C LEU A 332 12.71 2.90 16.39
N GLY A 333 11.65 2.21 15.97
CA GLY A 333 10.96 1.17 16.71
C GLY A 333 10.23 1.59 17.99
N SER A 334 10.21 2.87 18.37
CA SER A 334 9.44 3.33 19.53
C SER A 334 7.95 3.46 19.21
N GLU A 335 7.07 3.33 20.20
CA GLU A 335 5.62 3.49 20.01
C GLU A 335 5.28 4.83 19.34
N GLY A 336 5.90 5.92 19.80
CA GLY A 336 5.68 7.25 19.22
C GLY A 336 6.14 7.37 17.77
N THR A 337 7.30 6.78 17.41
CA THR A 337 7.79 6.82 16.02
C THR A 337 6.95 5.93 15.09
N LEU A 338 6.49 4.78 15.57
CA LEU A 338 5.57 3.91 14.83
C LEU A 338 4.21 4.59 14.63
N ALA A 339 3.64 5.20 15.66
CA ALA A 339 2.39 5.95 15.56
C ALA A 339 2.48 7.10 14.54
N ALA A 340 3.55 7.89 14.60
CA ALA A 340 3.82 8.96 13.65
C ALA A 340 4.03 8.43 12.23
N GLY A 341 4.75 7.31 12.08
CA GLY A 341 4.95 6.62 10.81
C GLY A 341 3.62 6.16 10.19
N LEU A 342 2.73 5.54 10.97
CA LEU A 342 1.42 5.10 10.51
C LEU A 342 0.53 6.29 10.10
N PHE A 343 0.54 7.39 10.85
CA PHE A 343 -0.15 8.61 10.46
C PHE A 343 0.40 9.17 9.13
N TYR A 344 1.72 9.25 9.00
CA TYR A 344 2.38 9.69 7.78
C TYR A 344 2.13 8.74 6.59
N LEU A 345 1.97 7.43 6.83
CA LEU A 345 1.66 6.42 5.82
C LEU A 345 0.34 6.74 5.11
N ILE A 346 -0.69 7.10 5.86
CA ILE A 346 -2.00 7.47 5.30
C ILE A 346 -1.83 8.70 4.38
N ASN A 347 -1.22 9.78 4.90
CA ASN A 347 -1.00 11.00 4.13
C ASN A 347 -0.18 10.74 2.86
N SER A 348 0.96 10.09 3.00
CA SER A 348 1.89 9.88 1.88
C SER A 348 1.30 9.02 0.77
N THR A 349 0.42 8.08 1.10
CA THR A 349 -0.26 7.22 0.12
C THR A 349 -1.32 7.98 -0.66
N LEU A 350 -2.20 8.72 0.03
CA LEU A 350 -3.23 9.53 -0.61
C LEU A 350 -2.63 10.63 -1.48
N VAL A 351 -1.61 11.31 -0.98
CA VAL A 351 -0.91 12.38 -1.72
C VAL A 351 -0.17 11.83 -2.94
N ALA A 352 0.48 10.67 -2.84
CA ALA A 352 1.12 10.03 -3.99
C ALA A 352 0.09 9.65 -5.07
N ALA A 353 -1.05 9.08 -4.68
CA ALA A 353 -2.14 8.81 -5.62
C ALA A 353 -2.63 10.09 -6.30
N ALA A 354 -2.86 11.17 -5.54
CA ALA A 354 -3.22 12.48 -6.10
C ALA A 354 -2.18 12.98 -7.11
N TRP A 355 -0.89 12.86 -6.81
CA TRP A 355 0.20 13.32 -7.69
C TRP A 355 0.25 12.58 -9.02
N PHE A 356 0.03 11.25 -9.06
CA PHE A 356 0.00 10.51 -10.32
C PHE A 356 -1.17 10.95 -11.21
N LEU A 357 -2.36 11.17 -10.64
CA LEU A 357 -3.52 11.65 -11.38
C LEU A 357 -3.32 13.09 -11.86
N LEU A 358 -2.78 13.94 -11.01
CA LEU A 358 -2.50 15.34 -11.31
C LEU A 358 -1.43 15.50 -12.39
N ALA A 359 -0.36 14.72 -12.33
CA ALA A 359 0.71 14.75 -13.34
C ALA A 359 0.18 14.42 -14.74
N ASP A 360 -0.77 13.51 -14.84
CA ASP A 360 -1.45 13.19 -16.12
C ASP A 360 -2.31 14.36 -16.62
N ARG A 361 -3.06 15.01 -15.73
CA ARG A 361 -3.87 16.19 -16.10
C ARG A 361 -3.00 17.38 -16.53
N ILE A 362 -1.90 17.61 -15.82
CA ILE A 362 -0.92 18.65 -16.22
C ILE A 362 -0.28 18.31 -17.57
N ALA A 363 0.10 17.05 -17.77
CA ALA A 363 0.66 16.63 -19.07
C ALA A 363 -0.36 16.80 -20.19
N ALA A 364 -1.64 16.43 -19.99
CA ALA A 364 -2.69 16.62 -20.98
C ALA A 364 -2.88 18.10 -21.36
N ALA A 365 -2.87 19.01 -20.36
CA ALA A 365 -2.95 20.46 -20.61
C ALA A 365 -1.72 21.03 -21.33
N ARG A 366 -0.63 20.26 -21.42
CA ARG A 366 0.64 20.63 -22.06
C ARG A 366 0.93 19.81 -23.32
N GLY A 367 -0.11 19.37 -24.03
CA GLY A 367 0.01 18.57 -25.26
C GLY A 367 0.61 17.18 -25.06
N GLY A 368 0.37 16.57 -23.90
CA GLY A 368 0.85 15.23 -23.54
C GLY A 368 2.28 15.20 -22.94
N SER A 369 2.88 16.36 -22.67
CA SER A 369 4.26 16.44 -22.17
C SER A 369 4.33 16.68 -20.67
N ASP A 370 5.05 15.81 -19.96
CA ASP A 370 5.36 15.91 -18.53
C ASP A 370 6.76 16.50 -18.25
N LEU A 371 7.47 17.00 -19.29
CA LEU A 371 8.79 17.60 -19.16
C LEU A 371 8.74 18.90 -18.30
N LEU A 372 9.69 19.06 -17.40
CA LEU A 372 9.87 20.26 -16.58
C LEU A 372 10.65 21.33 -17.37
N GLN A 373 10.05 21.80 -18.45
CA GLN A 373 10.55 22.85 -19.33
C GLN A 373 9.42 23.83 -19.64
N PRO A 374 9.68 25.11 -19.92
CA PRO A 374 8.65 26.05 -20.36
C PRO A 374 7.92 25.54 -21.62
N ARG A 375 6.61 25.43 -21.55
CA ARG A 375 5.75 25.00 -22.67
C ARG A 375 4.43 25.73 -22.58
N PRO A 376 3.74 25.94 -23.73
CA PRO A 376 2.38 26.48 -23.72
C PRO A 376 1.45 25.66 -22.81
N LEU A 377 0.65 26.35 -22.02
CA LEU A 377 -0.35 25.75 -21.15
C LEU A 377 -1.74 26.04 -21.73
N GLY A 378 -2.51 25.00 -22.03
CA GLY A 378 -3.88 25.13 -22.55
C GLY A 378 -4.83 25.74 -21.53
N GLY A 379 -5.99 26.21 -21.98
CA GLY A 379 -7.04 26.73 -21.10
C GLY A 379 -7.48 25.75 -20.02
N GLY A 380 -8.08 26.22 -18.93
CA GLY A 380 -8.59 25.37 -17.83
C GLY A 380 -7.53 24.91 -16.83
N TRP A 381 -6.37 25.51 -16.79
CA TRP A 381 -5.26 25.16 -15.90
C TRP A 381 -5.46 25.59 -14.42
N ALA A 382 -6.42 26.47 -14.14
CA ALA A 382 -6.62 26.99 -12.77
C ALA A 382 -6.86 25.89 -11.73
N LEU A 383 -7.72 24.91 -12.05
CA LEU A 383 -8.00 23.78 -11.17
C LEU A 383 -6.77 22.85 -10.99
N PRO A 384 -6.07 22.40 -12.07
CA PRO A 384 -4.81 21.69 -11.91
C PRO A 384 -3.73 22.48 -11.14
N GLY A 385 -3.68 23.79 -11.30
CA GLY A 385 -2.76 24.65 -10.56
C GLY A 385 -3.05 24.71 -9.06
N ALA A 386 -4.32 24.90 -8.69
CA ALA A 386 -4.74 24.86 -7.28
C ALA A 386 -4.51 23.46 -6.68
N ALA A 387 -4.83 22.39 -7.41
CA ALA A 387 -4.57 21.01 -7.00
C ALA A 387 -3.07 20.76 -6.79
N PHE A 388 -2.21 21.31 -7.67
CA PHE A 388 -0.76 21.24 -7.53
C PHE A 388 -0.29 21.90 -6.22
N CYS A 389 -0.79 23.09 -5.91
CA CYS A 389 -0.42 23.79 -4.67
C CYS A 389 -0.81 22.97 -3.43
N VAL A 390 -2.06 22.44 -3.39
CA VAL A 390 -2.52 21.60 -2.27
C VAL A 390 -1.66 20.35 -2.13
N ALA A 391 -1.44 19.62 -3.22
CA ALA A 391 -0.64 18.40 -3.21
C ALA A 391 0.85 18.68 -2.87
N ALA A 392 1.40 19.81 -3.30
CA ALA A 392 2.77 20.22 -2.99
C ALA A 392 2.94 20.55 -1.50
N VAL A 393 2.02 21.31 -0.90
CA VAL A 393 2.00 21.60 0.54
C VAL A 393 1.90 20.32 1.36
N ALA A 394 1.02 19.39 0.94
CA ALA A 394 0.78 18.12 1.62
C ALA A 394 2.01 17.21 1.63
N VAL A 395 2.76 17.12 0.52
CA VAL A 395 3.93 16.24 0.43
C VAL A 395 5.20 16.88 1.00
N ALA A 396 5.37 18.19 0.83
CA ALA A 396 6.50 18.91 1.41
C ALA A 396 6.46 18.87 2.96
N GLY A 397 5.26 18.74 3.53
CA GLY A 397 5.08 18.77 4.98
C GLY A 397 5.09 20.20 5.51
N VAL A 398 4.31 21.07 4.88
CA VAL A 398 4.11 22.46 5.29
C VAL A 398 2.71 22.58 5.92
N PRO A 399 2.56 23.35 7.04
CA PRO A 399 1.24 23.63 7.60
C PRO A 399 0.29 24.21 6.55
N PRO A 400 -1.02 23.99 6.64
CA PRO A 400 -1.77 23.32 7.71
C PRO A 400 -2.09 21.83 7.42
N LEU A 401 -1.47 21.19 6.44
CA LEU A 401 -1.87 19.85 5.98
C LEU A 401 -1.22 18.72 6.79
N ALA A 402 -1.85 17.52 6.69
CA ALA A 402 -1.48 16.34 7.46
C ALA A 402 -0.02 15.87 7.26
N GLY A 403 0.59 16.18 6.12
CA GLY A 403 2.01 15.89 5.89
C GLY A 403 2.94 16.57 6.87
N PHE A 404 2.63 17.82 7.27
CA PHE A 404 3.34 18.51 8.33
C PHE A 404 3.16 17.79 9.68
N MET A 405 1.93 17.45 10.02
CA MET A 405 1.63 16.80 11.31
C MET A 405 2.36 15.46 11.45
N GLY A 406 2.33 14.61 10.41
CA GLY A 406 3.02 13.33 10.44
C GLY A 406 4.53 13.46 10.62
N LYS A 407 5.16 14.42 9.93
CA LYS A 407 6.59 14.70 10.11
C LYS A 407 6.90 15.32 11.48
N ALA A 408 6.07 16.25 11.95
CA ALA A 408 6.26 16.89 13.26
C ALA A 408 6.15 15.86 14.41
N LEU A 409 5.15 14.98 14.35
CA LEU A 409 5.02 13.88 15.31
C LEU A 409 6.23 12.94 15.27
N LEU A 410 6.74 12.61 14.07
CA LEU A 410 7.93 11.79 13.93
C LEU A 410 9.18 12.47 14.54
N LEU A 411 9.38 13.77 14.27
CA LEU A 411 10.51 14.52 14.82
C LEU A 411 10.41 14.64 16.34
N GLN A 412 9.22 14.87 16.87
CA GLN A 412 8.97 14.93 18.31
C GLN A 412 9.30 13.59 18.99
N ALA A 413 8.83 12.49 18.41
CA ALA A 413 9.06 11.16 18.96
C ALA A 413 10.52 10.69 18.81
N ALA A 414 11.21 11.11 17.75
CA ALA A 414 12.60 10.76 17.48
C ALA A 414 13.60 11.60 18.28
N GLY A 415 13.24 12.85 18.64
CA GLY A 415 14.15 13.80 19.29
C GLY A 415 14.91 13.26 20.51
N PRO A 416 14.26 12.55 21.45
CA PRO A 416 14.92 11.96 22.62
C PRO A 416 15.81 10.74 22.32
N LEU A 417 15.73 10.16 21.13
CA LEU A 417 16.46 8.95 20.77
C LEU A 417 17.92 9.28 20.39
N PRO A 418 18.86 8.33 20.53
CA PRO A 418 20.28 8.55 20.19
C PRO A 418 20.51 9.04 18.75
N MET A 419 19.69 8.61 17.80
CA MET A 419 19.73 9.06 16.41
C MET A 419 18.92 10.34 16.16
N GLY A 420 18.27 10.91 17.16
CA GLY A 420 17.37 12.07 17.06
C GLY A 420 17.94 13.22 16.21
N PRO A 421 19.16 13.73 16.48
CA PRO A 421 19.75 14.82 15.69
C PRO A 421 19.88 14.49 14.19
N TRP A 422 20.28 13.25 13.84
CA TRP A 422 20.40 12.80 12.46
C TRP A 422 19.04 12.65 11.78
N VAL A 423 18.04 12.19 12.53
CA VAL A 423 16.64 12.10 12.05
C VAL A 423 16.10 13.48 11.74
N VAL A 424 16.27 14.42 12.68
CA VAL A 424 15.84 15.81 12.49
C VAL A 424 16.52 16.43 11.27
N ALA A 425 17.84 16.34 11.17
CA ALA A 425 18.60 16.86 10.04
C ALA A 425 18.15 16.23 8.71
N GLY A 426 18.05 14.90 8.65
CA GLY A 426 17.68 14.18 7.43
C GLY A 426 16.26 14.47 6.95
N VAL A 427 15.28 14.46 7.85
CA VAL A 427 13.88 14.74 7.50
C VAL A 427 13.68 16.20 7.09
N LEU A 428 14.29 17.16 7.78
CA LEU A 428 14.18 18.59 7.43
C LEU A 428 14.90 18.90 6.12
N ALA A 429 16.12 18.39 5.92
CA ALA A 429 16.88 18.57 4.68
C ALA A 429 16.15 17.97 3.48
N SER A 430 15.62 16.74 3.62
CA SER A 430 14.81 16.10 2.59
C SER A 430 13.54 16.89 2.29
N SER A 431 12.83 17.37 3.31
CA SER A 431 11.61 18.18 3.15
C SER A 431 11.90 19.51 2.44
N LEU A 432 13.00 20.18 2.78
CA LEU A 432 13.44 21.40 2.10
C LEU A 432 13.76 21.12 0.62
N ALA A 433 14.52 20.07 0.33
CA ALA A 433 14.86 19.69 -1.04
C ALA A 433 13.60 19.36 -1.88
N VAL A 434 12.64 18.64 -1.31
CA VAL A 434 11.35 18.36 -1.94
C VAL A 434 10.57 19.67 -2.20
N MET A 435 10.53 20.57 -1.24
CA MET A 435 9.88 21.88 -1.39
C MET A 435 10.51 22.70 -2.53
N VAL A 436 11.84 22.74 -2.61
CA VAL A 436 12.57 23.42 -3.68
C VAL A 436 12.28 22.78 -5.04
N ALA A 437 12.29 21.43 -5.12
CA ALA A 437 11.99 20.71 -6.35
C ALA A 437 10.57 21.00 -6.86
N LEU A 438 9.58 21.03 -5.96
CA LEU A 438 8.19 21.31 -6.29
C LEU A 438 7.97 22.80 -6.65
N ALA A 439 8.58 23.73 -5.93
CA ALA A 439 8.54 25.15 -6.25
C ALA A 439 9.12 25.41 -7.65
N ARG A 440 10.28 24.78 -7.97
CA ARG A 440 10.86 24.84 -9.30
C ARG A 440 9.92 24.25 -10.35
N ALA A 441 9.35 23.07 -10.11
CA ALA A 441 8.41 22.43 -11.04
C ALA A 441 7.18 23.31 -11.28
N GLY A 442 6.54 23.81 -10.22
CA GLY A 442 5.40 24.72 -10.31
C GLY A 442 5.73 26.00 -11.06
N SER A 443 6.88 26.64 -10.75
CA SER A 443 7.35 27.84 -11.48
C SER A 443 7.48 27.58 -12.99
N VAL A 444 8.11 26.47 -13.35
CA VAL A 444 8.31 26.12 -14.78
C VAL A 444 7.00 25.78 -15.47
N ILE A 445 6.10 25.08 -14.79
CA ILE A 445 4.83 24.61 -15.38
C ILE A 445 3.83 25.76 -15.54
N PHE A 446 3.68 26.63 -14.52
CA PHE A 446 2.58 27.59 -14.45
C PHE A 446 3.01 29.05 -14.69
N TRP A 447 4.22 29.46 -14.32
CA TRP A 447 4.65 30.85 -14.43
C TRP A 447 5.59 31.15 -15.60
N LYS A 448 6.43 30.18 -16.02
CA LYS A 448 7.34 30.36 -17.16
C LYS A 448 6.72 29.95 -18.50
N SER A 449 5.45 29.57 -18.53
CA SER A 449 4.72 29.24 -19.75
C SER A 449 4.30 30.55 -20.46
N ALA A 450 5.02 30.93 -21.51
CA ALA A 450 4.90 32.23 -22.16
C ALA A 450 3.74 32.37 -23.17
N GLN A 451 2.98 31.33 -23.46
CA GLN A 451 1.91 31.36 -24.47
C GLN A 451 0.69 30.53 -24.02
N VAL A 452 -0.50 31.05 -24.29
CA VAL A 452 -1.74 30.27 -24.17
C VAL A 452 -1.75 29.25 -25.31
N GLY A 453 -1.62 27.98 -24.98
CA GLY A 453 -1.75 26.87 -25.94
C GLY A 453 -3.20 26.67 -26.39
N ALA A 454 -3.40 25.79 -27.37
CA ALA A 454 -4.73 25.31 -27.74
C ALA A 454 -5.46 24.78 -26.48
N ALA A 455 -6.79 24.90 -26.47
CA ALA A 455 -7.60 24.38 -25.36
C ALA A 455 -7.21 22.93 -25.06
N ALA A 456 -6.98 22.63 -23.78
CA ALA A 456 -6.76 21.26 -23.36
C ALA A 456 -8.01 20.42 -23.73
N PRO A 457 -7.83 19.14 -24.13
CA PRO A 457 -8.97 18.26 -24.33
C PRO A 457 -9.85 18.28 -23.08
N ASP A 458 -11.17 18.37 -23.27
CA ASP A 458 -12.10 18.38 -22.15
C ASP A 458 -11.82 17.22 -21.19
N ALA A 459 -11.66 17.55 -19.92
CA ALA A 459 -11.48 16.54 -18.90
C ALA A 459 -12.79 15.76 -18.75
N SER A 460 -12.73 14.43 -18.94
CA SER A 460 -13.88 13.60 -18.55
C SER A 460 -14.28 13.95 -17.11
N PRO A 461 -15.56 14.06 -16.79
CA PRO A 461 -16.05 14.28 -15.43
C PRO A 461 -15.43 13.29 -14.42
N ALA A 462 -15.18 12.05 -14.84
CA ALA A 462 -14.54 11.03 -14.02
C ALA A 462 -13.11 11.42 -13.56
N HIS A 463 -12.33 12.07 -14.42
CA HIS A 463 -10.99 12.55 -14.05
C HIS A 463 -11.04 13.65 -12.98
N ALA A 464 -11.98 14.60 -13.15
CA ALA A 464 -12.18 15.68 -12.18
C ALA A 464 -12.68 15.14 -10.84
N THR A 465 -13.66 14.23 -10.87
CA THR A 465 -14.22 13.59 -9.67
C THR A 465 -13.17 12.80 -8.90
N ALA A 466 -12.35 11.99 -9.59
CA ALA A 466 -11.30 11.22 -8.94
C ALA A 466 -10.25 12.12 -8.27
N LEU A 467 -9.79 13.16 -8.97
CA LEU A 467 -8.81 14.09 -8.42
C LEU A 467 -9.39 14.89 -7.26
N ALA A 468 -10.60 15.39 -7.38
CA ALA A 468 -11.29 16.11 -6.30
C ALA A 468 -11.52 15.21 -5.09
N GLY A 469 -11.91 13.95 -5.30
CA GLY A 469 -12.13 12.97 -4.23
C GLY A 469 -10.87 12.68 -3.42
N VAL A 470 -9.73 12.42 -4.09
CA VAL A 470 -8.48 12.16 -3.35
C VAL A 470 -7.95 13.41 -2.65
N LEU A 471 -8.09 14.60 -3.25
CA LEU A 471 -7.70 15.84 -2.58
C LEU A 471 -8.61 16.16 -1.39
N ALA A 472 -9.92 15.90 -1.50
CA ALA A 472 -10.84 15.99 -0.38
C ALA A 472 -10.46 15.02 0.76
N ALA A 473 -10.03 13.79 0.44
CA ALA A 473 -9.53 12.86 1.43
C ALA A 473 -8.24 13.37 2.12
N VAL A 474 -7.32 14.00 1.37
CA VAL A 474 -6.10 14.63 1.94
C VAL A 474 -6.47 15.79 2.88
N LEU A 475 -7.44 16.61 2.53
CA LEU A 475 -7.94 17.71 3.38
C LEU A 475 -8.68 17.18 4.61
N ALA A 476 -9.53 16.16 4.43
CA ALA A 476 -10.24 15.50 5.52
C ALA A 476 -9.28 14.85 6.54
N LEU A 477 -8.15 14.30 6.07
CA LEU A 477 -7.11 13.77 6.95
C LEU A 477 -6.53 14.84 7.87
N ALA A 478 -6.34 16.06 7.37
CA ALA A 478 -5.87 17.17 8.19
C ALA A 478 -6.95 17.63 9.21
N ALA A 479 -8.21 17.70 8.79
CA ALA A 479 -9.33 18.06 9.66
C ALA A 479 -9.59 17.00 10.75
N ALA A 480 -9.42 15.73 10.43
CA ALA A 480 -9.62 14.59 11.34
C ALA A 480 -8.31 14.10 11.99
N ALA A 481 -7.27 14.93 12.06
CA ALA A 481 -5.95 14.51 12.52
C ALA A 481 -5.94 13.97 13.95
N GLY A 482 -6.76 14.54 14.86
CA GLY A 482 -6.88 14.07 16.24
C GLY A 482 -7.34 12.61 16.35
N PRO A 483 -8.53 12.25 15.86
CA PRO A 483 -9.02 10.88 15.86
C PRO A 483 -8.10 9.89 15.15
N ILE A 484 -7.50 10.30 14.01
CA ILE A 484 -6.60 9.44 13.24
C ILE A 484 -5.28 9.24 13.99
N SER A 485 -4.73 10.26 14.65
CA SER A 485 -3.54 10.13 15.49
C SER A 485 -3.81 9.20 16.70
N ALA A 486 -4.98 9.29 17.32
CA ALA A 486 -5.37 8.37 18.38
C ALA A 486 -5.45 6.91 17.89
N TYR A 487 -6.03 6.69 16.70
CA TYR A 487 -6.08 5.36 16.08
C TYR A 487 -4.68 4.82 15.77
N THR A 488 -3.81 5.63 15.14
CA THR A 488 -2.44 5.20 14.79
C THR A 488 -1.57 4.98 16.02
N GLY A 489 -1.78 5.73 17.11
CA GLY A 489 -1.18 5.48 18.42
C GLY A 489 -1.60 4.12 18.98
N ALA A 490 -2.91 3.85 19.01
CA ALA A 490 -3.43 2.57 19.46
C ALA A 490 -2.98 1.38 18.58
N ALA A 491 -2.80 1.60 17.25
CA ALA A 491 -2.25 0.58 16.36
C ALA A 491 -0.76 0.32 16.63
N ALA A 492 0.02 1.36 16.90
CA ALA A 492 1.44 1.23 17.27
C ALA A 492 1.61 0.48 18.60
N GLY A 493 0.80 0.81 19.62
CA GLY A 493 0.78 0.08 20.88
C GLY A 493 0.43 -1.40 20.70
N GLN A 494 -0.59 -1.71 19.87
CA GLN A 494 -0.96 -3.09 19.55
C GLN A 494 0.16 -3.86 18.83
N LEU A 495 0.90 -3.21 17.92
CA LEU A 495 2.05 -3.83 17.23
C LEU A 495 3.17 -4.24 18.20
N LEU A 496 3.43 -3.43 19.22
CA LEU A 496 4.46 -3.72 20.23
C LEU A 496 4.00 -4.74 21.27
N GLN A 497 2.69 -4.84 21.52
CA GLN A 497 2.07 -5.81 22.42
C GLN A 497 1.70 -7.10 21.67
N ARG A 498 2.72 -7.82 21.19
CA ARG A 498 2.57 -8.99 20.30
C ARG A 498 1.75 -10.16 20.90
N GLN A 499 1.63 -10.25 22.24
CA GLN A 499 0.98 -11.40 22.88
C GLN A 499 -0.49 -11.55 22.48
N GLY A 500 -1.25 -10.44 22.40
CA GLY A 500 -2.64 -10.50 21.97
C GLY A 500 -2.83 -11.03 20.54
N TYR A 501 -1.87 -10.75 19.65
CA TYR A 501 -1.88 -11.31 18.29
C TYR A 501 -1.56 -12.82 18.29
N ILE A 502 -0.56 -13.23 19.07
CA ILE A 502 -0.15 -14.63 19.22
C ILE A 502 -1.30 -15.46 19.78
N ASP A 503 -1.92 -15.01 20.86
CA ASP A 503 -3.02 -15.72 21.52
C ASP A 503 -4.26 -15.83 20.60
N ALA A 504 -4.58 -14.77 19.85
CA ALA A 504 -5.69 -14.79 18.91
C ALA A 504 -5.48 -15.79 17.77
N VAL A 505 -4.28 -15.86 17.20
CA VAL A 505 -3.99 -16.73 16.04
C VAL A 505 -3.84 -18.19 16.48
N LEU A 506 -3.05 -18.46 17.53
CA LEU A 506 -2.81 -19.83 18.01
C LEU A 506 -3.97 -20.39 18.82
N GLY A 507 -4.76 -19.52 19.47
CA GLY A 507 -5.96 -19.90 20.20
C GLY A 507 -7.21 -20.07 19.36
N ALA A 508 -7.14 -19.72 18.05
CA ALA A 508 -8.28 -19.87 17.16
C ALA A 508 -8.66 -21.34 16.99
N ARG A 509 -9.95 -21.64 17.19
CA ARG A 509 -10.47 -23.01 17.08
C ARG A 509 -11.22 -23.20 15.78
N PRO A 510 -11.08 -24.38 15.15
CA PRO A 510 -11.92 -24.76 14.01
C PRO A 510 -13.40 -24.66 14.34
N ALA A 511 -14.20 -24.10 13.43
CA ALA A 511 -15.65 -24.14 13.57
C ALA A 511 -16.13 -25.61 13.52
N PRO A 512 -17.15 -25.99 14.32
CA PRO A 512 -17.70 -27.34 14.26
C PRO A 512 -18.14 -27.65 12.84
N ALA A 513 -17.79 -28.82 12.32
CA ALA A 513 -18.20 -29.24 10.99
C ALA A 513 -19.73 -29.34 10.91
N ALA A 514 -20.30 -28.96 9.78
CA ALA A 514 -21.77 -28.97 9.62
C ALA A 514 -22.42 -30.34 9.86
N TRP A 515 -21.66 -31.44 9.64
CA TRP A 515 -22.10 -32.79 9.95
C TRP A 515 -22.05 -33.10 11.46
N ASP A 516 -21.12 -32.52 12.22
CA ASP A 516 -21.06 -32.67 13.67
C ASP A 516 -22.23 -31.94 14.34
N VAL A 517 -22.57 -30.74 13.85
CA VAL A 517 -23.73 -29.96 14.31
C VAL A 517 -25.03 -30.76 14.09
N ARG A 518 -25.16 -31.42 12.93
CA ARG A 518 -26.33 -32.28 12.65
C ARG A 518 -26.38 -33.53 13.56
N LYS A 519 -25.24 -34.08 13.92
CA LYS A 519 -25.13 -35.19 14.86
C LYS A 519 -25.55 -34.76 16.27
N GLU A 520 -25.02 -33.62 16.74
CA GLU A 520 -25.42 -33.05 18.04
C GLU A 520 -26.91 -32.67 18.09
N MET A 521 -27.49 -32.11 17.01
CA MET A 521 -28.93 -31.82 16.94
C MET A 521 -29.76 -33.09 17.00
N ARG A 522 -29.33 -34.18 16.33
CA ARG A 522 -30.00 -35.48 16.43
C ARG A 522 -29.91 -36.10 17.82
N GLU A 523 -28.75 -35.99 18.46
CA GLU A 523 -28.52 -36.48 19.83
C GLU A 523 -29.33 -35.69 20.87
N ARG A 524 -29.56 -34.38 20.65
CA ARG A 524 -30.44 -33.54 21.47
C ARG A 524 -31.93 -33.69 21.20
N GLY A 525 -32.32 -34.47 20.19
CA GLY A 525 -33.74 -34.66 19.84
C GLY A 525 -34.39 -33.48 19.13
N ASP A 526 -33.60 -32.44 18.73
CA ASP A 526 -34.09 -31.19 18.12
C ASP A 526 -34.28 -31.29 16.60
N ALA A 527 -34.03 -32.47 15.98
CA ALA A 527 -34.23 -32.71 14.57
C ALA A 527 -35.45 -33.62 14.37
N LYS A 528 -36.61 -33.03 14.06
CA LYS A 528 -37.73 -33.73 13.43
C LYS A 528 -37.53 -33.79 11.93
#